data_cb14234231c2e918b62b367b8c508b83
#
_entry.id   cb14234231c2e918b62b367b8c508b83
#
_cell.length_a   1.000
_cell.length_b   1.000
_cell.length_c   1.000
_cell.angle_alpha   90.00
_cell.angle_beta   90.00
_cell.angle_gamma   90.00
#
_symmetry.space_group_name_H-M   'P 1'
#
loop_
_entity.id
_entity.type
_entity.pdbx_description
1 polymer ?
#
loop_
_entity_poly.entity_id
_entity_poly.type
_entity_poly.pdbx_seq_one_letter_code
_entity_poly.pdbx_strand_id
1 'polypeptide(L)'
;MRSVADRYAAEGFVAIAPAYFDPVERGVELGYDQDGVAKGRDLVTAVGLERAVLVTAAAAKLMQDEGLKVGVVGFCWGGTVALLANTRLGLPAVSYYGARNVGCLDEPLRAPMQFHFGEHDNSISAQDVAMHRDRYPSAEVYVHPAGHAFNRDVDPKVFDAASARQAHTRALALFDAALR
;
A
#
# COMPACT_ATOMS: atom_id res chain seq x y z
N MET A 1 2.30 -10.86 -4.58
CA MET A 1 1.04 -10.36 -3.96
C MET A 1 0.19 -11.50 -3.38
N ARG A 2 0.13 -12.70 -3.99
CA ARG A 2 -0.61 -13.85 -3.41
C ARG A 2 -0.16 -14.13 -1.97
N SER A 3 1.14 -14.25 -1.70
CA SER A 3 1.68 -14.45 -0.34
C SER A 3 1.28 -13.37 0.67
N VAL A 4 1.08 -12.14 0.22
CA VAL A 4 0.58 -11.06 1.08
C VAL A 4 -0.89 -11.28 1.43
N ALA A 5 -1.74 -11.59 0.44
CA ALA A 5 -3.15 -11.88 0.67
C ALA A 5 -3.31 -13.09 1.60
N ASP A 6 -2.54 -14.16 1.39
CA ASP A 6 -2.57 -15.36 2.24
C ASP A 6 -2.19 -15.05 3.69
N ARG A 7 -1.23 -14.15 3.94
CA ARG A 7 -0.88 -13.73 5.31
C ARG A 7 -2.03 -13.01 6.00
N TYR A 8 -2.72 -12.08 5.33
CA TYR A 8 -3.89 -11.43 5.91
C TYR A 8 -5.06 -12.41 6.09
N ALA A 9 -5.25 -13.35 5.18
CA ALA A 9 -6.27 -14.39 5.31
C ALA A 9 -6.00 -15.31 6.52
N ALA A 10 -4.74 -15.64 6.80
CA ALA A 10 -4.34 -16.42 7.97
C ALA A 10 -4.66 -15.71 9.30
N GLU A 11 -4.75 -14.37 9.29
CA GLU A 11 -5.15 -13.54 10.43
C GLU A 11 -6.69 -13.34 10.52
N GLY A 12 -7.46 -14.03 9.67
CA GLY A 12 -8.92 -14.04 9.71
C GLY A 12 -9.60 -12.92 8.89
N PHE A 13 -8.87 -12.24 8.02
CA PHE A 13 -9.44 -11.28 7.08
C PHE A 13 -9.82 -11.95 5.75
N VAL A 14 -10.86 -11.44 5.09
CA VAL A 14 -11.07 -11.72 3.67
C VAL A 14 -10.14 -10.82 2.88
N ALA A 15 -9.15 -11.41 2.20
CA ALA A 15 -8.11 -10.65 1.49
C ALA A 15 -8.27 -10.80 -0.02
N ILE A 16 -8.39 -9.68 -0.73
CA ILE A 16 -8.43 -9.63 -2.20
C ILE A 16 -7.32 -8.74 -2.74
N ALA A 17 -6.81 -9.07 -3.91
CA ALA A 17 -5.79 -8.29 -4.61
C ALA A 17 -6.32 -7.97 -6.02
N PRO A 18 -6.85 -6.75 -6.25
CA PRO A 18 -7.36 -6.36 -7.55
C PRO A 18 -6.27 -6.37 -8.63
N ALA A 19 -6.61 -6.81 -9.84
CA ALA A 19 -5.73 -6.81 -10.99
C ALA A 19 -5.66 -5.41 -11.62
N TYR A 20 -4.87 -4.52 -11.04
CA TYR A 20 -4.80 -3.11 -11.42
C TYR A 20 -4.40 -2.86 -12.88
N PHE A 21 -3.71 -3.79 -13.51
CA PHE A 21 -3.26 -3.65 -14.90
C PHE A 21 -4.28 -4.12 -15.93
N ASP A 22 -5.29 -4.90 -15.54
CA ASP A 22 -6.31 -5.45 -16.44
C ASP A 22 -7.04 -4.42 -17.32
N PRO A 23 -7.27 -3.17 -16.88
CA PRO A 23 -7.83 -2.13 -17.75
C PRO A 23 -6.94 -1.73 -18.93
N VAL A 24 -5.63 -2.06 -18.89
CA VAL A 24 -4.65 -1.79 -19.94
C VAL A 24 -4.21 -3.09 -20.61
N GLU A 25 -3.82 -4.09 -19.81
CA GLU A 25 -3.36 -5.39 -20.29
C GLU A 25 -3.79 -6.46 -19.29
N ARG A 26 -4.55 -7.46 -19.73
CA ARG A 26 -5.10 -8.50 -18.86
C ARG A 26 -4.08 -9.59 -18.54
N GLY A 27 -4.18 -10.14 -17.33
CA GLY A 27 -3.43 -11.31 -16.90
C GLY A 27 -1.94 -11.05 -16.72
N VAL A 28 -1.54 -9.81 -16.47
CA VAL A 28 -0.13 -9.44 -16.29
C VAL A 28 0.43 -10.04 -15.01
N GLU A 29 1.46 -10.86 -15.16
CA GLU A 29 2.32 -11.33 -14.06
C GLU A 29 3.78 -10.99 -14.39
N LEU A 30 4.41 -10.14 -13.58
CA LEU A 30 5.76 -9.62 -13.81
C LEU A 30 6.74 -10.17 -12.78
N GLY A 31 7.95 -10.51 -13.24
CA GLY A 31 9.11 -10.76 -12.40
C GLY A 31 9.68 -9.46 -11.79
N TYR A 32 10.68 -9.63 -10.94
CA TYR A 32 11.44 -8.51 -10.35
C TYR A 32 12.79 -8.29 -11.04
N ASP A 33 12.96 -8.85 -12.25
CA ASP A 33 14.07 -8.55 -13.15
C ASP A 33 13.91 -7.17 -13.80
N GLN A 34 14.91 -6.75 -14.54
CA GLN A 34 14.95 -5.43 -15.16
C GLN A 34 13.77 -5.20 -16.11
N ASP A 35 13.42 -6.21 -16.92
CA ASP A 35 12.34 -6.14 -17.92
C ASP A 35 10.97 -6.07 -17.24
N GLY A 36 10.75 -6.91 -16.23
CA GLY A 36 9.52 -6.90 -15.43
C GLY A 36 9.31 -5.58 -14.70
N VAL A 37 10.37 -4.99 -14.14
CA VAL A 37 10.32 -3.66 -13.51
C VAL A 37 10.05 -2.56 -14.53
N ALA A 38 10.68 -2.59 -15.70
CA ALA A 38 10.45 -1.62 -16.78
C ALA A 38 8.99 -1.68 -17.25
N LYS A 39 8.52 -2.88 -17.63
CA LYS A 39 7.12 -3.07 -18.04
C LYS A 39 6.13 -2.66 -16.95
N GLY A 40 6.43 -2.94 -15.68
CA GLY A 40 5.60 -2.53 -14.55
C GLY A 40 5.48 -1.01 -14.44
N ARG A 41 6.55 -0.26 -14.67
CA ARG A 41 6.54 1.21 -14.69
C ARG A 41 5.67 1.78 -15.82
N ASP A 42 5.76 1.18 -17.02
CA ASP A 42 4.94 1.58 -18.16
C ASP A 42 3.46 1.35 -17.88
N LEU A 43 3.11 0.19 -17.34
CA LEU A 43 1.74 -0.15 -16.97
C LEU A 43 1.20 0.75 -15.85
N VAL A 44 1.98 1.04 -14.82
CA VAL A 44 1.62 2.00 -13.76
C VAL A 44 1.32 3.38 -14.35
N THR A 45 2.13 3.82 -15.33
CA THR A 45 1.92 5.09 -16.02
C THR A 45 0.65 5.08 -16.86
N ALA A 46 0.40 3.99 -17.59
CA ALA A 46 -0.79 3.83 -18.44
C ALA A 46 -2.09 3.72 -17.62
N VAL A 47 -2.05 3.05 -16.46
CA VAL A 47 -3.20 2.97 -15.54
C VAL A 47 -3.45 4.31 -14.88
N GLY A 48 -2.42 4.94 -14.34
CA GLY A 48 -2.53 6.18 -13.57
C GLY A 48 -3.22 5.99 -12.20
N LEU A 49 -3.08 7.00 -11.33
CA LEU A 49 -3.65 6.94 -9.98
C LEU A 49 -5.18 7.03 -9.97
N GLU A 50 -5.77 7.83 -10.85
CA GLU A 50 -7.23 7.99 -10.91
C GLU A 50 -7.93 6.66 -11.20
N ARG A 51 -7.47 5.92 -12.21
CA ARG A 51 -8.04 4.61 -12.54
C ARG A 51 -7.76 3.58 -11.46
N ALA A 52 -6.60 3.64 -10.82
CA ALA A 52 -6.31 2.77 -9.68
C ALA A 52 -7.28 3.01 -8.51
N VAL A 53 -7.64 4.24 -8.20
CA VAL A 53 -8.65 4.55 -7.18
C VAL A 53 -10.02 3.99 -7.59
N LEU A 54 -10.41 4.09 -8.86
CA LEU A 54 -11.68 3.51 -9.34
C LEU A 54 -11.68 1.96 -9.22
N VAL A 55 -10.58 1.29 -9.54
CA VAL A 55 -10.44 -0.17 -9.34
C VAL A 55 -10.55 -0.52 -7.85
N THR A 56 -9.90 0.26 -6.99
CA THR A 56 -10.01 0.09 -5.53
C THR A 56 -11.44 0.29 -5.04
N ALA A 57 -12.13 1.32 -5.52
CA ALA A 57 -13.51 1.60 -5.15
C ALA A 57 -14.45 0.45 -5.56
N ALA A 58 -14.27 -0.10 -6.77
CA ALA A 58 -15.06 -1.24 -7.23
C ALA A 58 -14.83 -2.49 -6.38
N ALA A 59 -13.56 -2.78 -6.04
CA ALA A 59 -13.21 -3.90 -5.17
C ALA A 59 -13.75 -3.71 -3.74
N ALA A 60 -13.64 -2.51 -3.19
CA ALA A 60 -14.19 -2.18 -1.87
C ALA A 60 -15.70 -2.33 -1.84
N LYS A 61 -16.39 -1.81 -2.87
CA LYS A 61 -17.85 -1.96 -2.98
C LYS A 61 -18.27 -3.42 -3.01
N LEU A 62 -17.59 -4.27 -3.77
CA LEU A 62 -17.88 -5.70 -3.82
C LEU A 62 -17.85 -6.34 -2.42
N MET A 63 -16.84 -6.02 -1.61
CA MET A 63 -16.74 -6.54 -0.24
C MET A 63 -17.79 -5.93 0.70
N GLN A 64 -18.10 -4.65 0.53
CA GLN A 64 -19.12 -3.95 1.32
C GLN A 64 -20.54 -4.49 1.01
N ASP A 65 -20.81 -4.87 -0.23
CA ASP A 65 -22.10 -5.50 -0.63
C ASP A 65 -22.29 -6.88 0.04
N GLU A 66 -21.18 -7.55 0.42
CA GLU A 66 -21.17 -8.78 1.24
C GLU A 66 -21.25 -8.49 2.76
N GLY A 67 -21.44 -7.23 3.15
CA GLY A 67 -21.54 -6.82 4.56
C GLY A 67 -20.20 -6.68 5.29
N LEU A 68 -19.08 -6.69 4.57
CA LEU A 68 -17.75 -6.58 5.17
C LEU A 68 -17.32 -5.12 5.33
N LYS A 69 -16.64 -4.80 6.44
CA LYS A 69 -15.87 -3.57 6.54
C LYS A 69 -14.57 -3.73 5.75
N VAL A 70 -14.11 -2.67 5.10
CA VAL A 70 -12.99 -2.73 4.15
C VAL A 70 -11.86 -1.81 4.58
N GLY A 71 -10.63 -2.32 4.55
CA GLY A 71 -9.39 -1.56 4.66
C GLY A 71 -8.49 -1.83 3.47
N VAL A 72 -7.50 -0.97 3.25
CA VAL A 72 -6.59 -1.05 2.11
C VAL A 72 -5.14 -1.10 2.58
N VAL A 73 -4.37 -2.06 2.08
CA VAL A 73 -2.92 -2.09 2.24
C VAL A 73 -2.25 -2.01 0.88
N GLY A 74 -1.26 -1.15 0.75
CA GLY A 74 -0.55 -0.98 -0.51
C GLY A 74 0.96 -0.84 -0.35
N PHE A 75 1.70 -1.26 -1.39
CA PHE A 75 3.15 -1.33 -1.39
C PHE A 75 3.72 -0.53 -2.57
N CYS A 76 4.75 0.29 -2.34
CA CYS A 76 5.36 1.14 -3.35
C CYS A 76 4.30 2.04 -4.04
N TRP A 77 4.08 1.92 -5.34
CA TRP A 77 2.99 2.61 -6.02
C TRP A 77 1.62 2.31 -5.38
N GLY A 78 1.39 1.06 -4.99
CA GLY A 78 0.18 0.68 -4.26
C GLY A 78 0.05 1.37 -2.90
N GLY A 79 1.16 1.76 -2.27
CA GLY A 79 1.16 2.58 -1.05
C GLY A 79 0.55 3.96 -1.28
N THR A 80 0.80 4.56 -2.45
CA THR A 80 0.14 5.82 -2.84
C THR A 80 -1.34 5.59 -3.18
N VAL A 81 -1.67 4.47 -3.81
CA VAL A 81 -3.10 4.11 -4.03
C VAL A 81 -3.82 3.92 -2.70
N ALA A 82 -3.19 3.32 -1.68
CA ALA A 82 -3.75 3.18 -0.34
C ALA A 82 -4.00 4.55 0.34
N LEU A 83 -3.08 5.50 0.21
CA LEU A 83 -3.30 6.88 0.67
C LEU A 83 -4.52 7.50 -0.02
N LEU A 84 -4.62 7.39 -1.35
CA LEU A 84 -5.76 7.93 -2.09
C LEU A 84 -7.08 7.20 -1.79
N ALA A 85 -7.04 5.91 -1.47
CA ALA A 85 -8.21 5.20 -0.97
C ALA A 85 -8.68 5.75 0.39
N ASN A 86 -7.76 6.15 1.25
CA ASN A 86 -8.10 6.81 2.50
C ASN A 86 -8.71 8.19 2.27
N THR A 87 -8.03 9.06 1.51
CA THR A 87 -8.44 10.46 1.33
C THR A 87 -9.71 10.60 0.49
N ARG A 88 -9.93 9.74 -0.49
CA ARG A 88 -11.03 9.85 -1.45
C ARG A 88 -12.19 8.92 -1.18
N LEU A 89 -11.92 7.71 -0.66
CA LEU A 89 -12.95 6.69 -0.41
C LEU A 89 -13.29 6.54 1.09
N GLY A 90 -12.51 7.16 2.00
CA GLY A 90 -12.73 7.06 3.43
C GLY A 90 -12.42 5.68 4.02
N LEU A 91 -11.52 4.93 3.42
CA LEU A 91 -11.16 3.59 3.88
C LEU A 91 -9.94 3.64 4.83
N PRO A 92 -9.95 2.93 5.97
CA PRO A 92 -8.74 2.69 6.76
C PRO A 92 -7.64 2.14 5.88
N ALA A 93 -6.41 2.68 5.98
CA ALA A 93 -5.38 2.32 5.04
C ALA A 93 -3.97 2.24 5.65
N VAL A 94 -3.15 1.37 5.06
CA VAL A 94 -1.73 1.21 5.38
C VAL A 94 -0.90 1.36 4.11
N SER A 95 0.01 2.33 4.12
CA SER A 95 0.94 2.61 3.01
C SER A 95 2.35 2.16 3.36
N TYR A 96 2.88 1.20 2.63
CA TYR A 96 4.27 0.79 2.70
C TYR A 96 5.07 1.49 1.62
N TYR A 97 6.09 2.24 2.04
CA TYR A 97 7.05 2.94 1.17
C TYR A 97 6.44 3.57 -0.10
N GLY A 98 5.37 4.33 0.09
CA GLY A 98 4.66 5.03 -0.99
C GLY A 98 5.43 6.26 -1.46
N ALA A 99 6.33 6.09 -2.46
CA ALA A 99 7.24 7.14 -2.91
C ALA A 99 6.55 8.33 -3.61
N ARG A 100 5.31 8.16 -4.07
CA ARG A 100 4.54 9.24 -4.72
C ARG A 100 3.54 9.92 -3.79
N ASN A 101 3.52 9.58 -2.51
CA ASN A 101 2.60 10.15 -1.53
C ASN A 101 2.73 11.67 -1.42
N VAL A 102 3.96 12.21 -1.52
CA VAL A 102 4.23 13.63 -1.36
C VAL A 102 3.38 14.49 -2.30
N GLY A 103 3.13 14.03 -3.53
CA GLY A 103 2.26 14.72 -4.48
C GLY A 103 0.77 14.70 -4.14
N CYS A 104 0.36 14.01 -3.06
CA CYS A 104 -1.03 13.85 -2.66
C CYS A 104 -1.28 14.30 -1.21
N LEU A 105 -0.28 14.90 -0.54
CA LEU A 105 -0.39 15.25 0.88
C LEU A 105 -1.34 16.43 1.18
N ASP A 106 -1.80 17.16 0.20
CA ASP A 106 -2.80 18.21 0.34
C ASP A 106 -4.23 17.68 0.54
N GLU A 107 -4.48 16.42 0.22
CA GLU A 107 -5.77 15.79 0.45
C GLU A 107 -5.95 15.39 1.93
N PRO A 108 -7.09 15.71 2.59
CA PRO A 108 -7.30 15.37 4.00
C PRO A 108 -7.54 13.88 4.22
N LEU A 109 -7.00 13.31 5.28
CA LEU A 109 -7.36 11.94 5.71
C LEU A 109 -8.83 11.88 6.15
N ARG A 110 -9.49 10.76 5.83
CA ARG A 110 -10.91 10.53 6.16
C ARG A 110 -11.13 9.29 7.03
N ALA A 111 -10.07 8.52 7.29
CA ALA A 111 -10.10 7.30 8.10
C ALA A 111 -8.74 7.08 8.76
N PRO A 112 -8.59 6.12 9.69
CA PRO A 112 -7.29 5.75 10.22
C PRO A 112 -6.27 5.46 9.13
N MET A 113 -5.06 6.01 9.28
CA MET A 113 -3.98 5.89 8.29
C MET A 113 -2.65 5.56 8.96
N GLN A 114 -1.91 4.63 8.37
CA GLN A 114 -0.60 4.24 8.84
C GLN A 114 0.40 4.23 7.69
N PHE A 115 1.60 4.76 7.94
CA PHE A 115 2.71 4.81 6.98
C PHE A 115 3.91 4.03 7.51
N HIS A 116 4.52 3.21 6.64
CA HIS A 116 5.75 2.50 6.90
C HIS A 116 6.80 2.88 5.88
N PHE A 117 7.89 3.50 6.33
CA PHE A 117 9.02 3.92 5.49
C PHE A 117 10.30 3.18 5.89
N GLY A 118 11.22 3.06 4.95
CA GLY A 118 12.58 2.60 5.23
C GLY A 118 13.50 3.79 5.48
N GLU A 119 14.37 3.70 6.49
CA GLU A 119 15.39 4.71 6.80
C GLU A 119 16.42 4.87 5.68
N HIS A 120 16.69 3.77 4.97
CA HIS A 120 17.68 3.69 3.89
C HIS A 120 17.02 3.64 2.50
N ASP A 121 15.80 4.19 2.37
CA ASP A 121 15.08 4.24 1.11
C ASP A 121 15.62 5.36 0.22
N ASN A 122 16.21 5.01 -0.92
CA ASN A 122 16.75 5.99 -1.88
C ASN A 122 15.66 6.75 -2.66
N SER A 123 14.39 6.34 -2.54
CA SER A 123 13.26 6.95 -3.23
C SER A 123 12.42 7.85 -2.33
N ILE A 124 12.64 7.79 -1.01
CA ILE A 124 11.87 8.53 -0.01
C ILE A 124 12.86 9.13 0.99
N SER A 125 12.99 10.42 1.00
CA SER A 125 13.92 11.13 1.88
C SER A 125 13.36 11.28 3.31
N ALA A 126 14.24 11.57 4.27
CA ALA A 126 13.82 11.93 5.62
C ALA A 126 12.90 13.18 5.63
N GLN A 127 13.08 14.09 4.67
CA GLN A 127 12.21 15.25 4.50
C GLN A 127 10.80 14.84 4.04
N ASP A 128 10.68 13.87 3.12
CA ASP A 128 9.37 13.34 2.71
C ASP A 128 8.63 12.73 3.89
N VAL A 129 9.34 11.98 4.75
CA VAL A 129 8.78 11.40 5.99
C VAL A 129 8.31 12.50 6.95
N ALA A 130 9.12 13.56 7.12
CA ALA A 130 8.74 14.71 7.95
C ALA A 130 7.47 15.39 7.42
N MET A 131 7.36 15.59 6.09
CA MET A 131 6.16 16.15 5.47
C MET A 131 4.89 15.33 5.77
N HIS A 132 4.97 13.99 5.80
CA HIS A 132 3.83 13.16 6.20
C HIS A 132 3.41 13.39 7.66
N ARG A 133 4.38 13.51 8.59
CA ARG A 133 4.10 13.79 10.00
C ARG A 133 3.48 15.17 10.21
N ASP A 134 4.00 16.16 9.52
CA ASP A 134 3.50 17.54 9.61
C ASP A 134 2.09 17.66 9.03
N ARG A 135 1.85 17.02 7.90
CA ARG A 135 0.57 17.11 7.20
C ARG A 135 -0.52 16.26 7.86
N TYR A 136 -0.14 15.11 8.41
CA TYR A 136 -1.06 14.15 8.99
C TYR A 136 -0.72 13.81 10.45
N PRO A 137 -0.89 14.76 11.39
CA PRO A 137 -0.55 14.54 12.80
C PRO A 137 -1.38 13.43 13.47
N SER A 138 -2.52 13.05 12.87
CA SER A 138 -3.36 11.94 13.33
C SER A 138 -2.94 10.58 12.79
N ALA A 139 -2.06 10.52 11.80
CA ALA A 139 -1.58 9.28 11.24
C ALA A 139 -0.40 8.70 12.02
N GLU A 140 -0.29 7.38 12.00
CA GLU A 140 0.87 6.70 12.53
C GLU A 140 1.97 6.61 11.47
N VAL A 141 3.15 7.18 11.74
CA VAL A 141 4.28 7.19 10.80
C VAL A 141 5.47 6.47 11.40
N TYR A 142 5.80 5.31 10.87
CA TYR A 142 6.89 4.44 11.30
C TYR A 142 8.05 4.45 10.30
N VAL A 143 9.27 4.49 10.83
CA VAL A 143 10.50 4.34 10.06
C VAL A 143 11.20 3.07 10.53
N HIS A 144 11.61 2.24 9.58
CA HIS A 144 12.26 0.96 9.81
C HIS A 144 13.73 1.04 9.36
N PRO A 145 14.67 0.35 10.02
CA PRO A 145 16.08 0.31 9.62
C PRO A 145 16.30 -0.56 8.37
N ALA A 146 15.63 -0.21 7.29
CA ALA A 146 15.57 -0.98 6.04
C ALA A 146 15.51 -0.06 4.82
N GLY A 147 15.69 -0.61 3.62
CA GLY A 147 15.55 0.10 2.35
C GLY A 147 14.15 0.05 1.76
N HIS A 148 14.03 0.53 0.52
CA HIS A 148 12.79 0.39 -0.26
C HIS A 148 12.40 -1.08 -0.45
N ALA A 149 11.12 -1.37 -0.44
CA ALA A 149 10.57 -2.71 -0.65
C ALA A 149 10.94 -3.76 0.43
N PHE A 150 11.28 -3.35 1.65
CA PHE A 150 11.68 -4.25 2.73
C PHE A 150 10.67 -5.37 3.06
N ASN A 151 9.43 -5.24 2.64
CA ASN A 151 8.38 -6.26 2.83
C ASN A 151 8.32 -7.30 1.70
N ARG A 152 9.21 -7.23 0.68
CA ARG A 152 9.22 -8.13 -0.48
C ARG A 152 9.95 -9.44 -0.17
N ASP A 153 9.23 -10.41 0.35
CA ASP A 153 9.75 -11.71 0.81
C ASP A 153 10.36 -12.60 -0.30
N VAL A 154 10.00 -12.37 -1.54
CA VAL A 154 10.54 -13.10 -2.71
C VAL A 154 11.86 -12.55 -3.23
N ASP A 155 12.33 -11.42 -2.71
CA ASP A 155 13.59 -10.78 -3.12
C ASP A 155 14.51 -10.57 -1.91
N PRO A 156 15.45 -11.51 -1.67
CA PRO A 156 16.32 -11.44 -0.49
C PRO A 156 17.28 -10.24 -0.48
N LYS A 157 17.43 -9.52 -1.59
CA LYS A 157 18.30 -8.33 -1.65
C LYS A 157 17.69 -7.12 -0.97
N VAL A 158 16.37 -7.07 -0.87
CA VAL A 158 15.62 -5.94 -0.30
C VAL A 158 14.79 -6.32 0.91
N PHE A 159 14.53 -7.62 1.11
CA PHE A 159 13.71 -8.11 2.20
C PHE A 159 14.41 -7.95 3.55
N ASP A 160 13.76 -7.25 4.49
CA ASP A 160 14.14 -7.21 5.89
C ASP A 160 13.05 -7.84 6.75
N ALA A 161 13.33 -9.05 7.24
CA ALA A 161 12.35 -9.86 7.95
C ALA A 161 11.88 -9.23 9.28
N ALA A 162 12.74 -8.49 9.96
CA ALA A 162 12.40 -7.85 11.24
C ALA A 162 11.46 -6.66 11.00
N SER A 163 11.82 -5.77 10.06
CA SER A 163 10.99 -4.63 9.66
C SER A 163 9.65 -5.08 9.08
N ALA A 164 9.65 -6.12 8.23
CA ALA A 164 8.42 -6.66 7.64
C ALA A 164 7.46 -7.21 8.70
N ARG A 165 7.96 -7.98 9.68
CA ARG A 165 7.12 -8.48 10.79
C ARG A 165 6.57 -7.34 11.63
N GLN A 166 7.41 -6.38 12.02
CA GLN A 166 6.98 -5.26 12.85
C GLN A 166 5.92 -4.42 12.14
N ALA A 167 6.12 -4.13 10.85
CA ALA A 167 5.17 -3.38 10.05
C ALA A 167 3.84 -4.14 9.88
N HIS A 168 3.90 -5.46 9.66
CA HIS A 168 2.70 -6.30 9.56
C HIS A 168 1.91 -6.34 10.86
N THR A 169 2.57 -6.52 12.01
CA THR A 169 1.90 -6.49 13.34
C THR A 169 1.17 -5.16 13.57
N ARG A 170 1.79 -4.03 13.21
CA ARG A 170 1.16 -2.71 13.33
C ARG A 170 -0.01 -2.53 12.37
N ALA A 171 0.12 -3.01 11.14
CA ALA A 171 -0.96 -2.98 10.16
C ALA A 171 -2.17 -3.81 10.62
N LEU A 172 -1.92 -4.99 11.20
CA LEU A 172 -2.98 -5.82 11.80
C LEU A 172 -3.69 -5.08 12.94
N ALA A 173 -2.95 -4.42 13.83
CA ALA A 173 -3.54 -3.67 14.93
C ALA A 173 -4.47 -2.54 14.44
N LEU A 174 -4.07 -1.81 13.39
CA LEU A 174 -4.93 -0.81 12.76
C LEU A 174 -6.19 -1.44 12.18
N PHE A 175 -6.06 -2.54 11.43
CA PHE A 175 -7.21 -3.19 10.81
C PHE A 175 -8.12 -3.87 11.83
N ASP A 176 -7.58 -4.46 12.89
CA ASP A 176 -8.39 -5.02 14.00
C ASP A 176 -9.23 -3.93 14.66
N ALA A 177 -8.66 -2.77 14.92
CA ALA A 177 -9.37 -1.65 15.53
C ALA A 177 -10.42 -1.02 14.59
N ALA A 178 -10.16 -0.98 13.29
CA ALA A 178 -11.00 -0.29 12.32
C ALA A 178 -12.08 -1.18 11.68
N LEU A 179 -11.82 -2.49 11.56
CA LEU A 179 -12.66 -3.41 10.78
C LEU A 179 -13.40 -4.47 11.61
N ARG A 180 -13.02 -4.67 12.86
CA ARG A 180 -13.72 -5.57 13.81
C ARG A 180 -14.46 -4.77 14.87
#